data_9af3361846d6eb3799a7f0ce3bf1966f
#
_entry.id   9af3361846d6eb3799a7f0ce3bf1966f
#
_cell.length_a   1.000
_cell.length_b   1.000
_cell.length_c   1.000
_cell.angle_alpha   90.00
_cell.angle_beta   90.00
_cell.angle_gamma   90.00
#
_symmetry.space_group_name_H-M   'P 1'
#
loop_
_entity.id
_entity.type
_entity.pdbx_description
1 polymer ?
#
loop_
_entity_poly.entity_id
_entity_poly.type
_entity_poly.pdbx_seq_one_letter_code
_entity_poly.pdbx_strand_id
1 'polypeptide(L)'
;MKKKISLIMAGILLIASVAFFAFNEIGVYIALGGKYFRSFLLETAVYSFPPFVMAVSLFCLAFNAKKTGNVLFIIGLAFWAALTVRSGISYLDNGFIIGIIEMAALLLLLICLAVIKIKPVKGLAVAGTVFLTVFAVMRVLQEVRSYSYGYVTAMDIARCIGDVLLISAFIIILLNFGRACFVKSKPVDAGPSKEIEALKQLYEQGKISQQEYKDKRTELLKRI
;
A
#
# COMPACT_ATOMS: atom_id res chain seq x y z
N MET A 1 4.50 -15.05 -12.22
CA MET A 1 3.37 -14.56 -13.03
C MET A 1 2.26 -13.93 -12.18
N LYS A 2 1.65 -14.63 -11.20
CA LYS A 2 0.52 -14.13 -10.37
C LYS A 2 0.77 -12.77 -9.68
N LYS A 3 1.96 -12.53 -9.08
CA LYS A 3 2.30 -11.26 -8.43
C LYS A 3 2.36 -10.09 -9.40
N LYS A 4 2.86 -10.30 -10.63
CA LYS A 4 2.93 -9.26 -11.66
C LYS A 4 1.51 -8.82 -12.07
N ILE A 5 0.62 -9.77 -12.32
CA ILE A 5 -0.76 -9.51 -12.72
C ILE A 5 -1.50 -8.74 -11.62
N SER A 6 -1.36 -9.14 -10.35
CA SER A 6 -2.05 -8.45 -9.24
C SER A 6 -1.57 -7.02 -9.02
N LEU A 7 -0.28 -6.71 -9.25
CA LEU A 7 0.22 -5.34 -9.19
C LEU A 7 -0.33 -4.48 -10.34
N ILE A 8 -0.43 -5.05 -11.54
CA ILE A 8 -1.05 -4.37 -12.70
C ILE A 8 -2.52 -4.08 -12.40
N MET A 9 -3.25 -5.07 -11.90
CA MET A 9 -4.68 -4.90 -11.53
C MET A 9 -4.87 -3.79 -10.48
N ALA A 10 -4.06 -3.78 -9.43
CA ALA A 10 -4.12 -2.70 -8.43
C ALA A 10 -3.84 -1.33 -9.04
N GLY A 11 -2.87 -1.22 -9.96
CA GLY A 11 -2.58 0.01 -10.68
C GLY A 11 -3.75 0.49 -11.55
N ILE A 12 -4.39 -0.43 -12.27
CA ILE A 12 -5.59 -0.13 -13.09
C ILE A 12 -6.73 0.35 -12.21
N LEU A 13 -6.99 -0.32 -11.08
CA LEU A 13 -8.05 0.06 -10.15
C LEU A 13 -7.83 1.46 -9.56
N LEU A 14 -6.58 1.82 -9.23
CA LEU A 14 -6.24 3.16 -8.76
C LEU A 14 -6.50 4.22 -9.84
N ILE A 15 -6.11 3.97 -11.10
CA ILE A 15 -6.38 4.90 -12.20
C ILE A 15 -7.90 5.04 -12.42
N ALA A 16 -8.62 3.93 -12.43
CA ALA A 16 -10.06 3.94 -12.60
C ALA A 16 -10.75 4.71 -11.45
N SER A 17 -10.34 4.52 -10.20
CA SER A 17 -10.89 5.27 -9.06
C SER A 17 -10.68 6.78 -9.23
N VAL A 18 -9.48 7.20 -9.66
CA VAL A 18 -9.19 8.61 -9.97
C VAL A 18 -10.12 9.17 -11.04
N ALA A 19 -10.37 8.40 -12.11
CA ALA A 19 -11.26 8.82 -13.18
C ALA A 19 -12.71 9.03 -12.68
N PHE A 20 -13.21 8.13 -11.82
CA PHE A 20 -14.54 8.28 -11.23
C PHE A 20 -14.63 9.46 -10.25
N PHE A 21 -13.59 9.69 -9.44
CA PHE A 21 -13.54 10.88 -8.58
C PHE A 21 -13.49 12.18 -9.40
N ALA A 22 -12.66 12.24 -10.45
CA ALA A 22 -12.61 13.40 -11.33
C ALA A 22 -13.96 13.66 -12.03
N PHE A 23 -14.67 12.60 -12.44
CA PHE A 23 -16.00 12.71 -13.01
C PHE A 23 -17.01 13.30 -12.01
N ASN A 24 -16.99 12.82 -10.75
CA ASN A 24 -17.81 13.38 -9.68
C ASN A 24 -17.51 14.87 -9.47
N GLU A 25 -16.24 15.26 -9.38
CA GLU A 25 -15.82 16.64 -9.19
C GLU A 25 -16.26 17.54 -10.35
N ILE A 26 -16.13 17.07 -11.61
CA ILE A 26 -16.63 17.79 -12.79
C ILE A 26 -18.14 18.04 -12.68
N GLY A 27 -18.89 17.05 -12.23
CA GLY A 27 -20.31 17.17 -12.03
C GLY A 27 -20.67 18.22 -10.98
N VAL A 28 -19.99 18.24 -9.85
CA VAL A 28 -20.15 19.26 -8.80
C VAL A 28 -19.84 20.65 -9.35
N TYR A 29 -18.75 20.78 -10.14
CA TYR A 29 -18.39 22.05 -10.78
C TYR A 29 -19.48 22.56 -11.72
N ILE A 30 -20.06 21.69 -12.54
CA ILE A 30 -21.17 22.05 -13.45
C ILE A 30 -22.39 22.47 -12.65
N ALA A 31 -22.75 21.74 -11.59
CA ALA A 31 -23.89 22.05 -10.70
C ALA A 31 -23.75 23.41 -10.01
N LEU A 32 -22.51 23.85 -9.70
CA LEU A 32 -22.20 25.17 -9.15
C LEU A 32 -22.18 26.31 -10.21
N GLY A 33 -22.61 26.03 -11.44
CA GLY A 33 -22.67 27.00 -12.52
C GLY A 33 -21.31 27.44 -13.06
N GLY A 34 -20.30 26.56 -12.96
CA GLY A 34 -18.96 26.79 -13.53
C GLY A 34 -18.12 27.85 -12.83
N LYS A 35 -18.56 28.35 -11.67
CA LYS A 35 -17.79 29.30 -10.86
C LYS A 35 -16.57 28.59 -10.25
N TYR A 36 -15.46 29.33 -10.09
CA TYR A 36 -14.24 28.82 -9.46
C TYR A 36 -13.48 27.72 -10.22
N PHE A 37 -13.54 27.73 -11.56
CA PHE A 37 -12.89 26.74 -12.43
C PHE A 37 -11.41 26.48 -12.07
N ARG A 38 -10.66 27.53 -11.79
CA ARG A 38 -9.23 27.42 -11.45
C ARG A 38 -8.99 26.69 -10.12
N SER A 39 -9.77 26.99 -9.10
CA SER A 39 -9.70 26.31 -7.79
C SER A 39 -10.08 24.84 -7.92
N PHE A 40 -11.13 24.55 -8.67
CA PHE A 40 -11.60 23.21 -8.99
C PHE A 40 -10.51 22.36 -9.67
N LEU A 41 -9.91 22.86 -10.76
CA LEU A 41 -8.85 22.13 -11.46
C LEU A 41 -7.65 21.86 -10.55
N LEU A 42 -7.25 22.83 -9.73
CA LEU A 42 -6.13 22.68 -8.82
C LEU A 42 -6.42 21.60 -7.76
N GLU A 43 -7.60 21.64 -7.15
CA GLU A 43 -8.00 20.66 -6.14
C GLU A 43 -8.10 19.25 -6.72
N THR A 44 -8.79 19.07 -7.84
CA THR A 44 -8.88 17.77 -8.53
C THR A 44 -7.50 17.24 -8.88
N ALA A 45 -6.60 18.05 -9.42
CA ALA A 45 -5.24 17.64 -9.75
C ALA A 45 -4.46 17.22 -8.50
N VAL A 46 -4.53 17.99 -7.42
CA VAL A 46 -3.82 17.71 -6.16
C VAL A 46 -4.28 16.41 -5.54
N TYR A 47 -5.59 16.16 -5.45
CA TYR A 47 -6.12 14.93 -4.85
C TYR A 47 -5.97 13.69 -5.75
N SER A 48 -5.92 13.86 -7.07
CA SER A 48 -5.71 12.77 -8.02
C SER A 48 -4.24 12.35 -8.15
N PHE A 49 -3.30 13.23 -7.80
CA PHE A 49 -1.87 12.99 -7.98
C PHE A 49 -1.33 11.79 -7.19
N PRO A 50 -1.59 11.63 -5.87
CA PRO A 50 -1.03 10.51 -5.11
C PRO A 50 -1.45 9.12 -5.61
N PRO A 51 -2.75 8.83 -5.83
CA PRO A 51 -3.15 7.52 -6.35
C PRO A 51 -2.62 7.29 -7.76
N PHE A 52 -2.47 8.33 -8.59
CA PHE A 52 -1.85 8.20 -9.91
C PHE A 52 -0.36 7.83 -9.81
N VAL A 53 0.42 8.51 -8.96
CA VAL A 53 1.84 8.18 -8.72
C VAL A 53 1.98 6.77 -8.17
N MET A 54 1.09 6.33 -7.27
CA MET A 54 1.08 4.97 -6.76
C MET A 54 0.78 3.95 -7.87
N ALA A 55 -0.17 4.23 -8.76
CA ALA A 55 -0.48 3.37 -9.89
C ALA A 55 0.76 3.20 -10.81
N VAL A 56 1.42 4.30 -11.19
CA VAL A 56 2.66 4.27 -11.97
C VAL A 56 3.74 3.44 -11.25
N SER A 57 3.89 3.61 -9.94
CA SER A 57 4.83 2.83 -9.14
C SER A 57 4.55 1.32 -9.20
N LEU A 58 3.27 0.92 -9.13
CA LEU A 58 2.88 -0.49 -9.21
C LEU A 58 3.17 -1.08 -10.59
N PHE A 59 2.98 -0.32 -11.67
CA PHE A 59 3.41 -0.74 -13.01
C PHE A 59 4.94 -0.88 -13.10
N CYS A 60 5.70 0.07 -12.59
CA CYS A 60 7.17 -0.04 -12.52
C CYS A 60 7.60 -1.31 -11.78
N LEU A 61 6.96 -1.64 -10.64
CA LEU A 61 7.23 -2.86 -9.88
C LEU A 61 6.83 -4.13 -10.66
N ALA A 62 5.73 -4.10 -11.39
CA ALA A 62 5.27 -5.21 -12.23
C ALA A 62 6.23 -5.47 -13.41
N PHE A 63 6.83 -4.43 -13.96
CA PHE A 63 7.79 -4.52 -15.07
C PHE A 63 9.25 -4.57 -14.65
N ASN A 64 9.52 -4.94 -13.37
CA ASN A 64 10.84 -5.14 -12.79
C ASN A 64 11.70 -3.86 -12.61
N ALA A 65 11.17 -2.68 -12.81
CA ALA A 65 11.84 -1.42 -12.47
C ALA A 65 11.76 -1.17 -10.95
N LYS A 66 12.34 -2.08 -10.15
CA LYS A 66 12.16 -2.14 -8.70
C LYS A 66 12.60 -0.87 -7.98
N LYS A 67 13.75 -0.29 -8.36
CA LYS A 67 14.28 0.93 -7.72
C LYS A 67 13.33 2.11 -7.92
N THR A 68 12.98 2.40 -9.16
CA THR A 68 12.06 3.48 -9.52
C THR A 68 10.67 3.25 -8.91
N GLY A 69 10.11 2.04 -9.03
CA GLY A 69 8.83 1.69 -8.46
C GLY A 69 8.78 1.86 -6.94
N ASN A 70 9.84 1.47 -6.21
CA ASN A 70 9.90 1.66 -4.76
C ASN A 70 9.93 3.15 -4.37
N VAL A 71 10.73 3.95 -5.06
CA VAL A 71 10.83 5.40 -4.81
C VAL A 71 9.48 6.08 -5.08
N LEU A 72 8.88 5.83 -6.24
CA LEU A 72 7.57 6.40 -6.58
C LEU A 72 6.47 5.95 -5.60
N PHE A 73 6.51 4.71 -5.12
CA PHE A 73 5.55 4.21 -4.13
C PHE A 73 5.63 5.00 -2.83
N ILE A 74 6.82 5.21 -2.30
CA ILE A 74 7.02 5.98 -1.05
C ILE A 74 6.64 7.44 -1.26
N ILE A 75 7.01 8.05 -2.39
CA ILE A 75 6.60 9.43 -2.71
C ILE A 75 5.07 9.55 -2.77
N GLY A 76 4.39 8.63 -3.46
CA GLY A 76 2.93 8.61 -3.55
C GLY A 76 2.27 8.47 -2.17
N LEU A 77 2.77 7.56 -1.33
CA LEU A 77 2.28 7.39 0.05
C LEU A 77 2.50 8.64 0.90
N ALA A 78 3.69 9.25 0.85
CA ALA A 78 4.02 10.44 1.64
C ALA A 78 3.14 11.64 1.24
N PHE A 79 2.95 11.84 -0.07
CA PHE A 79 2.09 12.91 -0.56
C PHE A 79 0.62 12.68 -0.18
N TRP A 80 0.14 11.43 -0.29
CA TRP A 80 -1.21 11.08 0.13
C TRP A 80 -1.40 11.28 1.64
N ALA A 81 -0.44 10.86 2.46
CA ALA A 81 -0.48 11.08 3.91
C ALA A 81 -0.57 12.57 4.25
N ALA A 82 0.19 13.44 3.56
CA ALA A 82 0.12 14.88 3.76
C ALA A 82 -1.27 15.46 3.44
N LEU A 83 -1.89 15.02 2.34
CA LEU A 83 -3.27 15.42 1.99
C LEU A 83 -4.29 14.89 2.99
N THR A 84 -4.11 13.66 3.48
CA THR A 84 -4.98 13.06 4.50
C THR A 84 -4.94 13.85 5.80
N VAL A 85 -3.76 14.29 6.24
CA VAL A 85 -3.61 15.16 7.42
C VAL A 85 -4.31 16.49 7.21
N ARG A 86 -4.11 17.14 6.04
CA ARG A 86 -4.80 18.39 5.69
C ARG A 86 -6.32 18.25 5.75
N SER A 87 -6.87 17.19 5.16
CA SER A 87 -8.31 16.92 5.18
C SER A 87 -8.81 16.63 6.60
N GLY A 88 -8.04 15.88 7.40
CA GLY A 88 -8.35 15.60 8.79
C GLY A 88 -8.44 16.86 9.65
N ILE A 89 -7.52 17.82 9.46
CA ILE A 89 -7.58 19.13 10.13
C ILE A 89 -8.86 19.88 9.75
N SER A 90 -9.21 19.92 8.46
CA SER A 90 -10.44 20.55 8.01
C SER A 90 -11.71 19.92 8.63
N TYR A 91 -11.71 18.60 8.83
CA TYR A 91 -12.82 17.92 9.52
C TYR A 91 -12.85 18.23 11.02
N LEU A 92 -11.70 18.39 11.66
CA LEU A 92 -11.59 18.82 13.07
C LEU A 92 -12.21 20.22 13.25
N ASP A 93 -11.84 21.17 12.39
CA ASP A 93 -12.34 22.54 12.44
C ASP A 93 -13.86 22.62 12.26
N ASN A 94 -14.44 21.69 11.49
CA ASN A 94 -15.87 21.60 11.26
C ASN A 94 -16.63 20.66 12.22
N GLY A 95 -15.94 20.03 13.19
CA GLY A 95 -16.55 19.09 14.14
C GLY A 95 -17.11 17.81 13.51
N PHE A 96 -16.60 17.39 12.34
CA PHE A 96 -17.12 16.24 11.60
C PHE A 96 -16.43 14.93 12.01
N ILE A 97 -16.91 14.31 13.10
CA ILE A 97 -16.30 13.15 13.76
C ILE A 97 -16.07 11.96 12.80
N ILE A 98 -17.05 11.61 11.96
CA ILE A 98 -16.93 10.48 11.02
C ILE A 98 -15.76 10.71 10.06
N GLY A 99 -15.62 11.92 9.51
CA GLY A 99 -14.53 12.29 8.63
C GLY A 99 -13.16 12.26 9.34
N ILE A 100 -13.09 12.63 10.62
CA ILE A 100 -11.87 12.55 11.42
C ILE A 100 -11.42 11.09 11.56
N ILE A 101 -12.33 10.19 11.92
CA ILE A 101 -12.04 8.75 12.09
C ILE A 101 -11.61 8.15 10.75
N GLU A 102 -12.27 8.50 9.65
CA GLU A 102 -11.92 8.05 8.30
C GLU A 102 -10.49 8.47 7.93
N MET A 103 -10.16 9.74 8.10
CA MET A 103 -8.81 10.25 7.76
C MET A 103 -7.73 9.65 8.66
N ALA A 104 -8.01 9.46 9.95
CA ALA A 104 -7.10 8.78 10.87
C ALA A 104 -6.85 7.32 10.44
N ALA A 105 -7.89 6.58 10.07
CA ALA A 105 -7.78 5.20 9.59
C ALA A 105 -6.99 5.13 8.28
N LEU A 106 -7.24 6.03 7.33
CA LEU A 106 -6.47 6.11 6.08
C LEU A 106 -5.00 6.43 6.34
N LEU A 107 -4.70 7.40 7.19
CA LEU A 107 -3.32 7.76 7.53
C LEU A 107 -2.56 6.58 8.14
N LEU A 108 -3.16 5.88 9.10
CA LEU A 108 -2.57 4.70 9.72
C LEU A 108 -2.38 3.54 8.72
N LEU A 109 -3.31 3.36 7.78
CA LEU A 109 -3.17 2.41 6.67
C LEU A 109 -1.95 2.75 5.79
N LEU A 110 -1.80 4.02 5.40
CA LEU A 110 -0.67 4.47 4.57
C LEU A 110 0.67 4.27 5.28
N ILE A 111 0.74 4.55 6.59
CA ILE A 111 1.92 4.29 7.44
C ILE A 111 2.22 2.78 7.47
N CYS A 112 1.21 1.93 7.70
CA CYS A 112 1.40 0.48 7.68
C CYS A 112 1.96 0.00 6.33
N LEU A 113 1.43 0.48 5.21
CA LEU A 113 1.90 0.13 3.88
C LEU A 113 3.35 0.57 3.64
N ALA A 114 3.72 1.79 4.07
CA ALA A 114 5.08 2.28 3.96
C ALA A 114 6.06 1.41 4.75
N VAL A 115 5.72 1.08 6.00
CA VAL A 115 6.60 0.27 6.87
C VAL A 115 6.67 -1.17 6.38
N ILE A 116 5.55 -1.81 5.99
CA ILE A 116 5.54 -3.17 5.41
C ILE A 116 6.43 -3.24 4.15
N LYS A 117 6.45 -2.19 3.36
CA LYS A 117 7.26 -2.11 2.15
C LYS A 117 8.76 -2.08 2.46
N ILE A 118 9.16 -1.43 3.55
CA ILE A 118 10.56 -1.32 4.01
C ILE A 118 10.96 -2.57 4.79
N LYS A 119 10.16 -2.95 5.78
CA LYS A 119 10.40 -4.09 6.66
C LYS A 119 9.09 -4.88 6.85
N PRO A 120 8.98 -6.09 6.28
CA PRO A 120 7.77 -6.90 6.40
C PRO A 120 7.60 -7.42 7.84
N VAL A 121 6.63 -6.88 8.57
CA VAL A 121 6.25 -7.26 9.93
C VAL A 121 4.81 -7.75 9.95
N LYS A 122 4.57 -8.95 10.50
CA LYS A 122 3.24 -9.59 10.52
C LYS A 122 2.18 -8.73 11.20
N GLY A 123 2.50 -8.17 12.35
CA GLY A 123 1.59 -7.30 13.11
C GLY A 123 1.12 -6.09 12.30
N LEU A 124 2.01 -5.49 11.49
CA LEU A 124 1.64 -4.37 10.62
C LEU A 124 0.73 -4.77 9.45
N ALA A 125 0.88 -5.98 8.92
CA ALA A 125 -0.03 -6.48 7.88
C ALA A 125 -1.45 -6.66 8.44
N VAL A 126 -1.57 -7.20 9.66
CA VAL A 126 -2.85 -7.32 10.37
C VAL A 126 -3.42 -5.94 10.70
N ALA A 127 -2.62 -5.04 11.29
CA ALA A 127 -3.04 -3.67 11.60
C ALA A 127 -3.50 -2.92 10.33
N GLY A 128 -2.78 -3.03 9.23
CA GLY A 128 -3.18 -2.46 7.94
C GLY A 128 -4.53 -2.97 7.45
N THR A 129 -4.83 -4.26 7.65
CA THR A 129 -6.15 -4.81 7.32
C THR A 129 -7.26 -4.22 8.21
N VAL A 130 -7.01 -4.07 9.51
CA VAL A 130 -7.97 -3.44 10.43
C VAL A 130 -8.23 -1.99 10.03
N PHE A 131 -7.18 -1.20 9.77
CA PHE A 131 -7.35 0.20 9.36
C PHE A 131 -8.06 0.34 8.00
N LEU A 132 -7.78 -0.55 7.05
CA LEU A 132 -8.52 -0.59 5.79
C LEU A 132 -10.01 -0.89 6.01
N THR A 133 -10.34 -1.80 6.91
CA THR A 133 -11.74 -2.12 7.25
C THR A 133 -12.42 -0.91 7.90
N VAL A 134 -11.77 -0.24 8.86
CA VAL A 134 -12.31 0.98 9.48
C VAL A 134 -12.52 2.08 8.44
N PHE A 135 -11.54 2.32 7.59
CA PHE A 135 -11.65 3.29 6.49
C PHE A 135 -12.85 2.98 5.58
N ALA A 136 -12.99 1.72 5.13
CA ALA A 136 -14.09 1.29 4.27
C ALA A 136 -15.47 1.48 4.94
N VAL A 137 -15.60 1.13 6.22
CA VAL A 137 -16.84 1.30 6.98
C VAL A 137 -17.19 2.78 7.12
N MET A 138 -16.22 3.64 7.47
CA MET A 138 -16.46 5.08 7.60
C MET A 138 -16.86 5.70 6.25
N ARG A 139 -16.27 5.25 5.16
CA ARG A 139 -16.63 5.68 3.80
C ARG A 139 -18.09 5.35 3.49
N VAL A 140 -18.51 4.10 3.73
CA VAL A 140 -19.91 3.68 3.55
C VAL A 140 -20.87 4.50 4.42
N LEU A 141 -20.50 4.76 5.69
CA LEU A 141 -21.35 5.59 6.58
C LEU A 141 -21.49 7.02 6.08
N GLN A 142 -20.45 7.62 5.50
CA GLN A 142 -20.53 8.94 4.89
C GLN A 142 -21.47 8.94 3.70
N GLU A 143 -21.38 7.93 2.82
CA GLU A 143 -22.26 7.81 1.67
C GLU A 143 -23.73 7.63 2.09
N VAL A 144 -24.00 6.71 3.01
CA VAL A 144 -25.36 6.51 3.56
C VAL A 144 -25.92 7.81 4.14
N ARG A 145 -25.09 8.57 4.87
CA ARG A 145 -25.51 9.87 5.40
C ARG A 145 -25.81 10.87 4.30
N SER A 146 -25.00 10.95 3.24
CA SER A 146 -25.25 11.87 2.13
C SER A 146 -26.54 11.56 1.40
N TYR A 147 -26.87 10.27 1.21
CA TYR A 147 -28.13 9.83 0.58
C TYR A 147 -29.37 10.11 1.42
N SER A 148 -29.25 10.19 2.74
CA SER A 148 -30.40 10.48 3.61
C SER A 148 -30.91 11.93 3.48
N TYR A 149 -30.17 12.82 2.84
CA TYR A 149 -30.51 14.23 2.68
C TYR A 149 -31.05 14.62 1.29
N GLY A 150 -31.09 13.72 0.32
CA GLY A 150 -31.56 14.08 -1.03
C GLY A 150 -31.66 12.91 -2.01
N TYR A 151 -31.94 13.25 -3.27
CA TYR A 151 -32.01 12.29 -4.37
C TYR A 151 -30.61 11.84 -4.77
N VAL A 152 -30.44 10.53 -4.99
CA VAL A 152 -29.21 9.95 -5.51
C VAL A 152 -28.95 10.45 -6.93
N THR A 153 -27.82 11.09 -7.16
CA THR A 153 -27.40 11.57 -8.47
C THR A 153 -26.45 10.58 -9.14
N ALA A 154 -26.29 10.72 -10.46
CA ALA A 154 -25.27 9.96 -11.20
C ALA A 154 -23.84 10.21 -10.66
N MET A 155 -23.61 11.39 -10.07
CA MET A 155 -22.33 11.77 -9.47
C MET A 155 -22.06 11.02 -8.17
N ASP A 156 -23.08 10.84 -7.33
CA ASP A 156 -22.98 10.04 -6.10
C ASP A 156 -22.68 8.59 -6.43
N ILE A 157 -23.33 8.04 -7.47
CA ILE A 157 -23.03 6.68 -7.96
C ILE A 157 -21.58 6.59 -8.45
N ALA A 158 -21.09 7.57 -9.21
CA ALA A 158 -19.71 7.60 -9.69
C ALA A 158 -18.71 7.63 -8.52
N ARG A 159 -19.00 8.42 -7.46
CA ARG A 159 -18.17 8.48 -6.25
C ARG A 159 -18.14 7.12 -5.55
N CYS A 160 -19.28 6.48 -5.35
CA CYS A 160 -19.34 5.13 -4.77
C CYS A 160 -18.53 4.11 -5.57
N ILE A 161 -18.62 4.13 -6.89
CA ILE A 161 -17.81 3.24 -7.74
C ILE A 161 -16.32 3.55 -7.53
N GLY A 162 -15.92 4.83 -7.51
CA GLY A 162 -14.55 5.25 -7.22
C GLY A 162 -14.04 4.72 -5.88
N ASP A 163 -14.84 4.78 -4.83
CA ASP A 163 -14.51 4.26 -3.50
C ASP A 163 -14.32 2.73 -3.49
N VAL A 164 -15.24 2.00 -4.13
CA VAL A 164 -15.13 0.53 -4.25
C VAL A 164 -13.84 0.13 -4.99
N LEU A 165 -13.50 0.83 -6.07
CA LEU A 165 -12.26 0.59 -6.83
C LEU A 165 -11.03 0.90 -5.99
N LEU A 166 -11.03 2.01 -5.24
CA LEU A 166 -9.96 2.40 -4.34
C LEU A 166 -9.71 1.37 -3.24
N ILE A 167 -10.77 0.96 -2.53
CA ILE A 167 -10.69 -0.05 -1.47
C ILE A 167 -10.18 -1.38 -2.05
N SER A 168 -10.68 -1.79 -3.22
CA SER A 168 -10.23 -3.00 -3.91
C SER A 168 -8.74 -2.94 -4.26
N ALA A 169 -8.26 -1.78 -4.71
CA ALA A 169 -6.83 -1.57 -4.97
C ALA A 169 -5.99 -1.74 -3.69
N PHE A 170 -6.41 -1.13 -2.57
CA PHE A 170 -5.72 -1.29 -1.28
C PHE A 170 -5.72 -2.73 -0.78
N ILE A 171 -6.81 -3.48 -0.94
CA ILE A 171 -6.85 -4.92 -0.61
C ILE A 171 -5.77 -5.66 -1.40
N ILE A 172 -5.69 -5.44 -2.72
CA ILE A 172 -4.69 -6.11 -3.57
C ILE A 172 -3.27 -5.70 -3.17
N ILE A 173 -3.03 -4.43 -2.85
CA ILE A 173 -1.72 -3.93 -2.40
C ILE A 173 -1.32 -4.60 -1.08
N LEU A 174 -2.21 -4.62 -0.09
CA LEU A 174 -1.98 -5.28 1.20
C LEU A 174 -1.70 -6.78 1.03
N LEU A 175 -2.47 -7.49 0.19
CA LEU A 175 -2.25 -8.90 -0.08
C LEU A 175 -0.89 -9.15 -0.75
N ASN A 176 -0.43 -8.27 -1.64
CA ASN A 176 0.86 -8.42 -2.31
C ASN A 176 2.05 -8.17 -1.39
N PHE A 177 2.01 -7.11 -0.60
CA PHE A 177 3.10 -6.76 0.30
C PHE A 177 3.00 -7.52 1.63
N GLY A 178 1.79 -7.73 2.15
CA GLY A 178 1.53 -8.47 3.39
C GLY A 178 1.93 -9.95 3.29
N ARG A 179 1.81 -10.59 2.12
CA ARG A 179 2.26 -11.98 1.93
C ARG A 179 3.72 -12.17 2.33
N ALA A 180 4.59 -11.20 2.06
CA ALA A 180 5.99 -11.26 2.47
C ALA A 180 6.15 -11.36 4.00
N CYS A 181 5.19 -10.83 4.76
CA CYS A 181 5.18 -10.88 6.23
C CYS A 181 4.83 -12.28 6.78
N PHE A 182 4.10 -13.09 6.02
CA PHE A 182 3.60 -14.41 6.44
C PHE A 182 4.41 -15.57 5.86
N VAL A 183 5.20 -15.31 4.82
CA VAL A 183 6.19 -16.30 4.38
C VAL A 183 7.17 -16.47 5.54
N LYS A 184 7.09 -17.62 6.24
CA LYS A 184 8.18 -18.03 7.13
C LYS A 184 9.45 -17.87 6.31
N SER A 185 10.37 -17.02 6.75
CA SER A 185 11.75 -17.16 6.28
C SER A 185 12.04 -18.64 6.48
N LYS A 186 12.17 -19.42 5.38
CA LYS A 186 12.87 -20.68 5.48
C LYS A 186 14.07 -20.35 6.36
N PRO A 187 14.35 -21.15 7.42
CA PRO A 187 15.63 -20.98 8.08
C PRO A 187 16.59 -20.82 6.91
N VAL A 188 17.29 -19.70 6.88
CA VAL A 188 18.36 -19.52 5.89
C VAL A 188 19.19 -20.76 6.14
N ASP A 189 19.04 -21.75 5.25
CA ASP A 189 19.96 -22.89 5.25
C ASP A 189 21.29 -22.18 5.33
N ALA A 190 21.94 -22.33 6.46
CA ALA A 190 23.18 -21.62 6.73
C ALA A 190 24.06 -22.02 5.56
N GLY A 191 24.13 -21.13 4.56
CA GLY A 191 24.66 -21.49 3.26
C GLY A 191 26.03 -22.12 3.51
N PRO A 192 26.53 -23.01 2.68
CA PRO A 192 27.75 -23.79 2.90
C PRO A 192 28.89 -22.99 3.53
N SER A 193 28.91 -21.68 3.31
CA SER A 193 29.83 -20.73 3.93
C SER A 193 29.70 -20.63 5.46
N LYS A 194 28.48 -20.60 6.03
CA LYS A 194 28.27 -20.55 7.50
C LYS A 194 28.51 -21.92 8.16
N GLU A 195 28.19 -22.99 7.45
CA GLU A 195 28.50 -24.35 7.91
C GLU A 195 30.01 -24.61 7.92
N ILE A 196 30.73 -24.10 6.92
CA ILE A 196 32.19 -24.13 6.88
C ILE A 196 32.81 -23.30 8.01
N GLU A 197 32.23 -22.14 8.34
CA GLU A 197 32.71 -21.30 9.43
C GLU A 197 32.47 -21.94 10.80
N ALA A 198 31.30 -22.54 11.02
CA ALA A 198 30.99 -23.32 12.22
C ALA A 198 31.92 -24.56 12.36
N LEU A 199 32.19 -25.24 11.25
CA LEU A 199 33.09 -26.38 11.19
C LEU A 199 34.55 -25.96 11.55
N LYS A 200 34.99 -24.79 11.10
CA LYS A 200 36.29 -24.21 11.45
C LYS A 200 36.38 -23.90 12.94
N GLN A 201 35.36 -23.33 13.55
CA GLN A 201 35.31 -23.06 14.99
C GLN A 201 35.39 -24.35 15.83
N LEU A 202 34.70 -25.44 15.39
CA LEU A 202 34.81 -26.73 16.07
C LEU A 202 36.22 -27.33 16.00
N TYR A 203 36.92 -27.16 14.87
CA TYR A 203 38.31 -27.56 14.70
C TYR A 203 39.25 -26.73 15.58
N GLU A 204 39.11 -25.41 15.60
CA GLU A 204 39.91 -24.52 16.45
C GLU A 204 39.70 -24.77 17.96
N GLN A 205 38.52 -25.26 18.35
CA GLN A 205 38.20 -25.68 19.71
C GLN A 205 38.73 -27.10 20.05
N GLY A 206 39.37 -27.77 19.12
CA GLY A 206 39.88 -29.14 19.29
C GLY A 206 38.78 -30.21 19.42
N LYS A 207 37.54 -29.90 19.05
CA LYS A 207 36.39 -30.82 19.15
C LYS A 207 36.28 -31.80 17.98
N ILE A 208 36.96 -31.53 16.88
CA ILE A 208 37.04 -32.40 15.72
C ILE A 208 38.51 -32.51 15.25
N SER A 209 38.84 -33.65 14.69
CA SER A 209 40.19 -33.90 14.15
C SER A 209 40.41 -33.16 12.82
N GLN A 210 41.68 -33.00 12.45
CA GLN A 210 42.04 -32.37 11.18
C GLN A 210 41.50 -33.17 9.97
N GLN A 211 41.40 -34.48 10.08
CA GLN A 211 40.88 -35.33 9.02
C GLN A 211 39.37 -35.13 8.86
N GLU A 212 38.63 -35.16 9.96
CA GLU A 212 37.17 -34.90 9.96
C GLU A 212 36.84 -33.50 9.43
N TYR A 213 37.63 -32.48 9.78
CA TYR A 213 37.48 -31.14 9.25
C TYR A 213 37.63 -31.11 7.72
N LYS A 214 38.69 -31.78 7.18
CA LYS A 214 38.92 -31.84 5.73
C LYS A 214 37.79 -32.55 4.99
N ASP A 215 37.36 -33.68 5.51
CA ASP A 215 36.32 -34.52 4.87
C ASP A 215 34.98 -33.78 4.82
N LYS A 216 34.51 -33.22 5.94
CA LYS A 216 33.28 -32.46 6.02
C LYS A 216 33.33 -31.18 5.20
N ARG A 217 34.46 -30.46 5.18
CA ARG A 217 34.63 -29.28 4.34
C ARG A 217 34.52 -29.63 2.85
N THR A 218 35.12 -30.74 2.43
CA THR A 218 35.05 -31.20 1.03
C THR A 218 33.61 -31.59 0.65
N GLU A 219 32.86 -32.21 1.56
CA GLU A 219 31.45 -32.54 1.36
C GLU A 219 30.59 -31.29 1.22
N LEU A 220 30.79 -30.28 2.08
CA LEU A 220 30.07 -29.01 2.00
C LEU A 220 30.38 -28.23 0.72
N LEU A 221 31.61 -28.24 0.26
CA LEU A 221 32.03 -27.60 -1.01
C LEU A 221 31.44 -28.28 -2.24
N LYS A 222 31.11 -29.57 -2.20
CA LYS A 222 30.42 -30.28 -3.30
C LYS A 222 28.94 -29.91 -3.43
N ARG A 223 28.36 -29.26 -2.42
CA ARG A 223 26.96 -28.82 -2.40
C ARG A 223 26.76 -27.37 -2.91
N ILE A 224 27.88 -26.70 -3.26
CA ILE A 224 27.91 -25.37 -3.89
C ILE A 224 27.94 -25.51 -5.40
#